data_f0a1632e5a4199c53647e1bb9a5223b6
#
_entry.id   f0a1632e5a4199c53647e1bb9a5223b6
#
_cell.length_a   1.000
_cell.length_b   1.000
_cell.length_c   1.000
_cell.angle_alpha   90.00
_cell.angle_beta   90.00
_cell.angle_gamma   90.00
#
_symmetry.space_group_name_H-M   'P 1'
#
loop_
_entity.id
_entity.type
_entity.pdbx_description
1 polymer ?
#
loop_
_entity_poly.entity_id
_entity_poly.type
_entity_poly.pdbx_seq_one_letter_code
_entity_poly.pdbx_strand_id
1 'polypeptide(L)'
;ITELMEACDSFIPEPKRDIDKPFLMPVEDVFSITGRGTVGTGRVESGIVKVGDEIEMIGMGTDKKTTVTGVEMFRKLLDEGRAGDNAGLLLRGIDKEDLTRGMVLAAPGSITPHTKFKASVYVLKKDEGGRHTPFFNGYRPQFYFRTTDVTGVATLPSGTEMVMPGDNVELEVELITPIAMDKELRFAIREGGHTVGAGVVTEIVE
;
A
#
# COMPACT_ATOMS: atom_id res chain seq x y z
N ILE A 1 -3.54 27.08 -27.50
CA ILE A 1 -3.18 26.67 -26.12
C ILE A 1 -4.40 26.83 -25.23
N THR A 2 -5.10 27.98 -25.26
CA THR A 2 -6.26 28.24 -24.40
C THR A 2 -7.39 27.21 -24.61
N GLU A 3 -7.74 26.92 -25.88
CA GLU A 3 -8.73 25.90 -26.23
C GLU A 3 -8.38 24.51 -25.71
N LEU A 4 -7.08 24.14 -25.67
CA LEU A 4 -6.64 22.88 -25.09
C LEU A 4 -6.84 22.87 -23.58
N MET A 5 -6.54 23.95 -22.88
CA MET A 5 -6.75 24.08 -21.44
C MET A 5 -8.23 23.99 -21.08
N GLU A 6 -9.06 24.71 -21.81
CA GLU A 6 -10.54 24.67 -21.65
C GLU A 6 -11.10 23.26 -21.91
N ALA A 7 -10.55 22.56 -22.93
CA ALA A 7 -10.92 21.16 -23.18
C ALA A 7 -10.48 20.24 -22.05
N CYS A 8 -9.28 20.39 -21.50
CA CYS A 8 -8.81 19.62 -20.33
C CYS A 8 -9.74 19.87 -19.13
N ASP A 9 -10.04 21.11 -18.82
CA ASP A 9 -10.89 21.47 -17.67
C ASP A 9 -12.34 20.93 -17.81
N SER A 10 -12.84 20.81 -19.04
CA SER A 10 -14.20 20.31 -19.29
C SER A 10 -14.29 18.77 -19.39
N PHE A 11 -13.23 18.11 -19.90
CA PHE A 11 -13.24 16.67 -20.14
C PHE A 11 -12.67 15.84 -19.01
N ILE A 12 -11.75 16.39 -18.19
CA ILE A 12 -11.11 15.66 -17.09
C ILE A 12 -11.91 15.94 -15.81
N PRO A 13 -12.71 14.99 -15.29
CA PRO A 13 -13.45 15.20 -14.05
C PRO A 13 -12.48 15.29 -12.87
N GLU A 14 -12.84 16.10 -11.88
CA GLU A 14 -12.11 16.09 -10.61
C GLU A 14 -12.12 14.67 -9.98
N PRO A 15 -10.96 14.17 -9.54
CA PRO A 15 -10.90 12.87 -8.92
C PRO A 15 -11.71 12.84 -7.61
N LYS A 16 -12.51 11.81 -7.43
CA LYS A 16 -13.18 11.56 -6.15
C LYS A 16 -12.12 11.22 -5.11
N ARG A 17 -12.01 12.02 -4.07
CA ARG A 17 -11.09 11.82 -2.96
C ARG A 17 -11.85 11.22 -1.79
N ASP A 18 -11.34 10.14 -1.23
CA ASP A 18 -11.92 9.43 -0.07
C ASP A 18 -11.62 10.16 1.25
N ILE A 19 -12.06 11.42 1.37
CA ILE A 19 -11.79 12.28 2.53
C ILE A 19 -12.59 11.91 3.77
N ASP A 20 -13.73 11.23 3.60
CA ASP A 20 -14.63 10.82 4.69
C ASP A 20 -14.23 9.49 5.35
N LYS A 21 -13.23 8.79 4.78
CA LYS A 21 -12.65 7.58 5.37
C LYS A 21 -11.63 7.92 6.44
N PRO A 22 -11.27 6.97 7.33
CA PRO A 22 -10.14 7.14 8.22
C PRO A 22 -8.85 7.47 7.47
N PHE A 23 -7.99 8.28 8.08
CA PHE A 23 -6.69 8.62 7.52
C PHE A 23 -5.83 7.38 7.30
N LEU A 24 -5.23 7.27 6.13
CA LEU A 24 -4.24 6.27 5.77
C LEU A 24 -3.26 6.84 4.76
N MET A 25 -1.96 6.69 5.05
CA MET A 25 -0.85 7.08 4.18
C MET A 25 0.24 6.00 4.17
N PRO A 26 0.44 5.28 3.06
CA PRO A 26 1.59 4.38 2.90
C PRO A 26 2.90 5.18 2.91
N VAL A 27 3.90 4.67 3.63
CA VAL A 27 5.22 5.29 3.71
C VAL A 27 6.03 4.93 2.47
N GLU A 28 6.45 5.95 1.72
CA GLU A 28 7.29 5.80 0.52
C GLU A 28 8.76 6.03 0.82
N ASP A 29 9.07 7.06 1.61
CA ASP A 29 10.42 7.39 2.01
C ASP A 29 10.46 7.98 3.44
N VAL A 30 11.64 7.87 4.09
CA VAL A 30 11.85 8.31 5.47
C VAL A 30 13.17 9.05 5.58
N PHE A 31 13.14 10.26 6.12
CA PHE A 31 14.33 11.03 6.42
C PHE A 31 14.21 11.77 7.74
N SER A 32 15.36 12.15 8.31
CA SER A 32 15.41 12.93 9.54
C SER A 32 15.82 14.36 9.24
N ILE A 33 15.17 15.31 9.92
CA ILE A 33 15.55 16.72 9.90
C ILE A 33 16.22 17.03 11.24
N THR A 34 17.49 17.42 11.19
CA THR A 34 18.25 17.77 12.40
C THR A 34 17.52 18.81 13.26
N GLY A 35 17.28 18.46 14.52
CA GLY A 35 16.58 19.33 15.47
C GLY A 35 15.05 19.39 15.32
N ARG A 36 14.46 18.70 14.34
CA ARG A 36 13.00 18.67 14.14
C ARG A 36 12.38 17.29 14.28
N GLY A 37 13.07 16.22 13.89
CA GLY A 37 12.61 14.84 14.03
C GLY A 37 12.55 14.08 12.71
N THR A 38 11.83 12.97 12.72
CA THR A 38 11.67 12.07 11.58
C THR A 38 10.46 12.47 10.73
N VAL A 39 10.64 12.44 9.43
CA VAL A 39 9.59 12.71 8.43
C VAL A 39 9.32 11.44 7.64
N GLY A 40 8.08 11.00 7.62
CA GLY A 40 7.58 10.00 6.69
C GLY A 40 6.89 10.69 5.52
N THR A 41 7.25 10.33 4.30
CA THR A 41 6.59 10.85 3.09
C THR A 41 5.77 9.78 2.41
N GLY A 42 4.70 10.20 1.76
CA GLY A 42 3.84 9.33 1.00
C GLY A 42 2.64 10.07 0.42
N ARG A 43 1.86 9.34 -0.35
CA ARG A 43 0.57 9.83 -0.81
C ARG A 43 -0.50 9.46 0.20
N VAL A 44 -1.28 10.43 0.64
CA VAL A 44 -2.47 10.17 1.46
C VAL A 44 -3.48 9.37 0.63
N GLU A 45 -3.72 8.12 1.02
CA GLU A 45 -4.63 7.20 0.32
C GLU A 45 -6.09 7.53 0.63
N SER A 46 -6.38 7.79 1.91
CA SER A 46 -7.72 8.15 2.38
C SER A 46 -7.68 9.11 3.58
N GLY A 47 -8.80 9.74 3.85
CA GLY A 47 -9.02 10.60 5.01
C GLY A 47 -8.30 11.93 4.97
N ILE A 48 -8.20 12.53 6.14
CA ILE A 48 -7.52 13.81 6.41
C ILE A 48 -6.65 13.61 7.64
N VAL A 49 -5.45 14.19 7.63
CA VAL A 49 -4.54 14.26 8.77
C VAL A 49 -4.22 15.72 9.07
N LYS A 50 -4.23 16.10 10.34
CA LYS A 50 -3.93 17.47 10.80
C LYS A 50 -2.71 17.51 11.70
N VAL A 51 -2.11 18.67 11.78
CA VAL A 51 -1.11 18.93 12.81
C VAL A 51 -1.75 18.79 14.19
N GLY A 52 -1.16 17.95 15.04
CA GLY A 52 -1.67 17.61 16.37
C GLY A 52 -2.38 16.26 16.46
N ASP A 53 -2.74 15.65 15.33
CA ASP A 53 -3.40 14.34 15.33
C ASP A 53 -2.49 13.23 15.85
N GLU A 54 -3.06 12.33 16.65
CA GLU A 54 -2.43 11.05 16.98
C GLU A 54 -2.66 10.07 15.83
N ILE A 55 -1.60 9.39 15.43
CA ILE A 55 -1.61 8.38 14.39
C ILE A 55 -0.86 7.12 14.83
N GLU A 56 -1.11 6.01 14.17
CA GLU A 56 -0.41 4.75 14.35
C GLU A 56 0.50 4.46 13.15
N MET A 57 1.69 3.92 13.43
CA MET A 57 2.63 3.37 12.46
C MET A 57 2.46 1.86 12.47
N ILE A 58 2.00 1.27 11.37
CA ILE A 58 1.56 -0.13 11.32
C ILE A 58 2.24 -0.87 10.17
N GLY A 59 2.63 -2.11 10.45
CA GLY A 59 3.23 -3.02 9.48
C GLY A 59 4.71 -3.30 9.77
N MET A 60 5.27 -4.26 9.05
CA MET A 60 6.67 -4.69 9.17
C MET A 60 7.08 -5.11 10.59
N GLY A 61 6.13 -5.58 11.40
CA GLY A 61 6.35 -5.99 12.79
C GLY A 61 6.36 -4.83 13.79
N THR A 62 6.00 -3.63 13.39
CA THR A 62 5.89 -2.45 14.26
C THR A 62 4.44 -2.00 14.39
N ASP A 63 4.07 -1.64 15.62
CA ASP A 63 2.80 -1.01 15.97
C ASP A 63 3.11 0.02 17.06
N LYS A 64 3.27 1.28 16.67
CA LYS A 64 3.59 2.39 17.57
C LYS A 64 2.69 3.59 17.28
N LYS A 65 2.33 4.32 18.33
CA LYS A 65 1.61 5.59 18.23
C LYS A 65 2.56 6.78 18.24
N THR A 66 2.20 7.80 17.50
CA THR A 66 2.92 9.08 17.47
C THR A 66 1.96 10.22 17.18
N THR A 67 2.46 11.46 17.29
CA THR A 67 1.71 12.67 16.99
C THR A 67 2.32 13.37 15.78
N VAL A 68 1.49 13.81 14.85
CA VAL A 68 1.92 14.65 13.72
C VAL A 68 2.20 16.05 14.23
N THR A 69 3.44 16.51 14.07
CA THR A 69 3.87 17.86 14.50
C THR A 69 4.01 18.83 13.34
N GLY A 70 3.90 18.34 12.10
CA GLY A 70 3.90 19.17 10.91
C GLY A 70 3.47 18.39 9.69
N VAL A 71 2.82 19.09 8.79
CA VAL A 71 2.44 18.60 7.46
C VAL A 71 3.08 19.50 6.42
N GLU A 72 3.81 18.92 5.46
CA GLU A 72 4.51 19.70 4.44
C GLU A 72 4.22 19.11 3.05
N MET A 73 3.95 19.97 2.08
CA MET A 73 3.79 19.60 0.68
C MET A 73 4.46 20.66 -0.21
N PHE A 74 5.34 20.25 -1.14
CA PHE A 74 6.08 21.16 -2.03
C PHE A 74 6.79 22.32 -1.29
N ARG A 75 7.43 22.02 -0.15
CA ARG A 75 8.12 23.00 0.72
C ARG A 75 7.20 24.07 1.34
N LYS A 76 5.90 23.78 1.41
CA LYS A 76 4.92 24.62 2.11
C LYS A 76 4.37 23.86 3.31
N LEU A 77 4.37 24.52 4.46
CA LEU A 77 3.70 24.02 5.66
C LEU A 77 2.20 24.16 5.48
N LEU A 78 1.49 23.12 5.84
CA LEU A 78 0.04 23.03 5.78
C LEU A 78 -0.51 22.69 7.16
N ASP A 79 -1.75 23.08 7.42
CA ASP A 79 -2.47 22.71 8.63
C ASP A 79 -2.97 21.26 8.56
N GLU A 80 -3.24 20.78 7.35
CA GLU A 80 -3.74 19.42 7.09
C GLU A 80 -3.27 18.87 5.75
N GLY A 81 -3.23 17.52 5.64
CA GLY A 81 -3.07 16.76 4.38
C GLY A 81 -4.34 15.95 4.10
N ARG A 82 -4.78 15.87 2.85
CA ARG A 82 -6.03 15.22 2.42
C ARG A 82 -5.75 14.09 1.45
N ALA A 83 -6.70 13.15 1.37
CA ALA A 83 -6.66 12.08 0.36
C ALA A 83 -6.30 12.60 -1.03
N GLY A 84 -5.27 12.01 -1.64
CA GLY A 84 -4.70 12.40 -2.93
C GLY A 84 -3.48 13.32 -2.84
N ASP A 85 -3.18 13.90 -1.70
CA ASP A 85 -2.00 14.75 -1.52
C ASP A 85 -0.73 13.92 -1.30
N ASN A 86 0.38 14.33 -1.92
CA ASN A 86 1.71 13.83 -1.57
C ASN A 86 2.28 14.70 -0.45
N ALA A 87 2.36 14.17 0.75
CA ALA A 87 2.73 14.93 1.94
C ALA A 87 3.92 14.30 2.68
N GLY A 88 4.66 15.15 3.36
CA GLY A 88 5.62 14.77 4.41
C GLY A 88 5.01 15.05 5.76
N LEU A 89 4.96 14.05 6.62
CA LEU A 89 4.48 14.17 8.01
C LEU A 89 5.66 14.15 8.98
N LEU A 90 5.83 15.22 9.72
CA LEU A 90 6.81 15.30 10.80
C LEU A 90 6.23 14.62 12.04
N LEU A 91 6.95 13.64 12.57
CA LEU A 91 6.49 12.74 13.63
C LEU A 91 7.24 13.03 14.95
N ARG A 92 6.51 13.05 16.05
CA ARG A 92 7.06 13.31 17.38
C ARG A 92 7.70 12.06 17.97
N GLY A 93 8.98 12.19 18.42
CA GLY A 93 9.63 11.15 19.22
C GLY A 93 9.83 9.82 18.49
N ILE A 94 9.94 9.87 17.17
CA ILE A 94 10.19 8.71 16.31
C ILE A 94 11.61 8.81 15.76
N ASP A 95 12.39 7.76 15.95
CA ASP A 95 13.69 7.63 15.33
C ASP A 95 13.53 7.14 13.88
N LYS A 96 14.52 7.45 13.03
CA LYS A 96 14.47 7.09 11.61
C LYS A 96 14.33 5.57 11.40
N GLU A 97 14.92 4.80 12.29
CA GLU A 97 14.93 3.35 12.30
C GLU A 97 13.58 2.72 12.68
N ASP A 98 12.73 3.48 13.36
CA ASP A 98 11.38 3.04 13.76
C ASP A 98 10.37 3.08 12.60
N LEU A 99 10.65 3.89 11.58
CA LEU A 99 9.75 4.06 10.42
C LEU A 99 10.46 3.59 9.16
N THR A 100 9.84 2.70 8.42
CA THR A 100 10.40 2.17 7.18
C THR A 100 9.39 2.20 6.04
N ARG A 101 9.90 2.23 4.80
CA ARG A 101 9.06 2.06 3.61
C ARG A 101 8.28 0.75 3.70
N GLY A 102 7.00 0.79 3.35
CA GLY A 102 6.10 -0.36 3.43
C GLY A 102 5.19 -0.37 4.65
N MET A 103 5.54 0.38 5.70
CA MET A 103 4.60 0.68 6.76
C MET A 103 3.50 1.63 6.28
N VAL A 104 2.42 1.73 7.03
CA VAL A 104 1.41 2.75 6.86
C VAL A 104 1.31 3.64 8.09
N LEU A 105 1.02 4.92 7.87
CA LEU A 105 0.58 5.85 8.89
C LEU A 105 -0.94 5.93 8.80
N ALA A 106 -1.64 5.63 9.88
CA ALA A 106 -3.09 5.49 9.87
C ALA A 106 -3.74 6.13 11.10
N ALA A 107 -5.04 6.43 11.00
CA ALA A 107 -5.82 6.80 12.17
C ALA A 107 -5.84 5.64 13.18
N PRO A 108 -5.76 5.93 14.50
CA PRO A 108 -5.69 4.88 15.52
C PRO A 108 -6.81 3.84 15.39
N GLY A 109 -6.43 2.55 15.35
CA GLY A 109 -7.35 1.42 15.27
C GLY A 109 -8.11 1.27 13.95
N SER A 110 -7.73 2.01 12.90
CA SER A 110 -8.45 1.98 11.62
C SER A 110 -8.01 0.85 10.68
N ILE A 111 -6.83 0.30 10.86
CA ILE A 111 -6.29 -0.82 10.08
C ILE A 111 -5.42 -1.70 10.96
N THR A 112 -5.32 -2.98 10.62
CA THR A 112 -4.52 -3.97 11.36
C THR A 112 -3.53 -4.67 10.44
N PRO A 113 -2.37 -5.12 10.96
CA PRO A 113 -1.43 -5.92 10.20
C PRO A 113 -1.87 -7.39 10.15
N HIS A 114 -1.71 -8.02 8.97
CA HIS A 114 -2.09 -9.41 8.73
C HIS A 114 -1.02 -10.15 7.94
N THR A 115 -0.95 -11.46 8.13
CA THR A 115 -0.05 -12.35 7.39
C THR A 115 -0.79 -13.30 6.48
N LYS A 116 -2.05 -13.64 6.80
CA LYS A 116 -2.83 -14.65 6.08
C LYS A 116 -4.09 -14.07 5.47
N PHE A 117 -4.28 -14.32 4.17
CA PHE A 117 -5.46 -13.84 3.44
C PHE A 117 -5.79 -14.74 2.26
N LYS A 118 -7.04 -14.63 1.78
CA LYS A 118 -7.45 -15.18 0.49
C LYS A 118 -7.53 -14.07 -0.55
N ALA A 119 -7.24 -14.41 -1.77
CA ALA A 119 -7.21 -13.46 -2.87
C ALA A 119 -7.69 -14.06 -4.17
N SER A 120 -8.39 -13.25 -4.96
CA SER A 120 -8.66 -13.53 -6.36
C SER A 120 -7.51 -12.97 -7.19
N VAL A 121 -6.88 -13.81 -7.99
CA VAL A 121 -5.64 -13.51 -8.72
C VAL A 121 -5.80 -13.83 -10.19
N TYR A 122 -5.41 -12.88 -11.04
CA TYR A 122 -5.20 -13.10 -12.48
C TYR A 122 -3.70 -13.28 -12.74
N VAL A 123 -3.35 -14.36 -13.40
CA VAL A 123 -1.96 -14.69 -13.78
C VAL A 123 -1.71 -14.18 -15.19
N LEU A 124 -0.78 -13.22 -15.33
CA LEU A 124 -0.46 -12.60 -16.62
C LEU A 124 0.14 -13.60 -17.61
N LYS A 125 -0.31 -13.53 -18.86
CA LYS A 125 0.21 -14.31 -19.99
C LYS A 125 1.58 -13.78 -20.43
N LYS A 126 2.28 -14.59 -21.24
CA LYS A 126 3.58 -14.21 -21.81
C LYS A 126 3.50 -12.94 -22.67
N ASP A 127 2.47 -12.79 -23.47
CA ASP A 127 2.24 -11.61 -24.33
C ASP A 127 1.85 -10.35 -23.53
N GLU A 128 1.40 -10.51 -22.29
CA GLU A 128 1.17 -9.44 -21.32
C GLU A 128 2.43 -9.11 -20.48
N GLY A 129 3.58 -9.71 -20.79
CA GLY A 129 4.82 -9.56 -20.03
C GLY A 129 4.94 -10.47 -18.80
N GLY A 130 4.00 -11.41 -18.65
CA GLY A 130 3.92 -12.34 -17.53
C GLY A 130 4.68 -13.65 -17.75
N ARG A 131 4.19 -14.70 -17.11
CA ARG A 131 4.78 -16.05 -17.14
C ARG A 131 4.49 -16.78 -18.45
N HIS A 132 5.36 -17.75 -18.76
CA HIS A 132 5.15 -18.71 -19.86
C HIS A 132 5.06 -20.16 -19.37
N THR A 133 5.23 -20.38 -18.05
CA THR A 133 5.14 -21.68 -17.39
C THR A 133 4.11 -21.64 -16.27
N PRO A 134 3.45 -22.76 -15.97
CA PRO A 134 2.56 -22.85 -14.82
C PRO A 134 3.32 -22.74 -13.50
N PHE A 135 2.60 -22.49 -12.42
CA PHE A 135 3.10 -22.67 -11.06
C PHE A 135 2.24 -23.68 -10.30
N PHE A 136 2.82 -24.22 -9.24
CA PHE A 136 2.24 -25.30 -8.46
C PHE A 136 1.99 -24.84 -7.02
N ASN A 137 1.33 -25.69 -6.24
CA ASN A 137 1.12 -25.44 -4.83
C ASN A 137 2.44 -25.17 -4.09
N GLY A 138 2.45 -24.19 -3.17
CA GLY A 138 3.66 -23.74 -2.49
C GLY A 138 4.50 -22.75 -3.30
N TYR A 139 3.98 -22.18 -4.36
CA TYR A 139 4.61 -21.11 -5.11
C TYR A 139 4.95 -19.91 -4.22
N ARG A 140 6.19 -19.41 -4.32
CA ARG A 140 6.75 -18.43 -3.38
C ARG A 140 7.30 -17.18 -4.09
N PRO A 141 6.41 -16.32 -4.61
CA PRO A 141 6.80 -15.05 -5.22
C PRO A 141 6.90 -13.91 -4.22
N GLN A 142 7.12 -12.70 -4.74
CA GLN A 142 6.95 -11.47 -4.02
C GLN A 142 5.54 -10.90 -4.27
N PHE A 143 4.86 -10.54 -3.19
CA PHE A 143 3.56 -9.86 -3.21
C PHE A 143 3.79 -8.37 -2.95
N TYR A 144 3.46 -7.55 -3.91
CA TYR A 144 3.70 -6.11 -3.88
C TYR A 144 2.43 -5.38 -3.43
N PHE A 145 2.46 -4.88 -2.20
CA PHE A 145 1.36 -4.11 -1.61
C PHE A 145 1.78 -2.66 -1.43
N ARG A 146 0.96 -1.72 -1.89
CA ARG A 146 1.24 -0.28 -1.76
C ARG A 146 2.68 0.08 -2.15
N THR A 147 3.56 0.24 -1.17
CA THR A 147 4.94 0.71 -1.36
C THR A 147 6.03 -0.35 -1.09
N THR A 148 5.65 -1.57 -0.72
CA THR A 148 6.61 -2.65 -0.40
C THR A 148 6.25 -3.98 -1.03
N ASP A 149 7.24 -4.82 -1.15
CA ASP A 149 7.10 -6.23 -1.53
C ASP A 149 7.42 -7.12 -0.33
N VAL A 150 6.63 -8.18 -0.18
CA VAL A 150 6.81 -9.21 0.85
C VAL A 150 6.74 -10.57 0.21
N THR A 151 7.69 -11.43 0.55
CA THR A 151 7.65 -12.83 0.13
C THR A 151 6.50 -13.54 0.84
N GLY A 152 5.74 -14.33 0.10
CA GLY A 152 4.67 -15.16 0.64
C GLY A 152 4.57 -16.50 -0.06
N VAL A 153 3.87 -17.42 0.56
CA VAL A 153 3.56 -18.74 0.00
C VAL A 153 2.11 -18.74 -0.48
N ALA A 154 1.91 -19.13 -1.73
CA ALA A 154 0.58 -19.30 -2.32
C ALA A 154 0.17 -20.77 -2.24
N THR A 155 -0.99 -21.01 -1.64
CA THR A 155 -1.65 -22.32 -1.56
C THR A 155 -2.81 -22.35 -2.54
N LEU A 156 -2.84 -23.38 -3.39
CA LEU A 156 -3.89 -23.58 -4.37
C LEU A 156 -5.14 -24.22 -3.74
N PRO A 157 -6.33 -23.94 -4.27
CA PRO A 157 -7.54 -24.57 -3.80
C PRO A 157 -7.51 -26.10 -4.03
N SER A 158 -8.22 -26.84 -3.17
CA SER A 158 -8.29 -28.29 -3.24
C SER A 158 -8.74 -28.76 -4.63
N GLY A 159 -8.00 -29.71 -5.21
CA GLY A 159 -8.27 -30.26 -6.56
C GLY A 159 -7.60 -29.50 -7.70
N THR A 160 -6.90 -28.38 -7.41
CA THR A 160 -6.10 -27.67 -8.41
C THR A 160 -4.64 -28.09 -8.28
N GLU A 161 -4.09 -28.74 -9.30
CA GLU A 161 -2.70 -29.19 -9.30
C GLU A 161 -1.73 -28.06 -9.72
N MET A 162 -2.15 -27.23 -10.67
CA MET A 162 -1.35 -26.13 -11.20
C MET A 162 -2.23 -24.97 -11.67
N VAL A 163 -1.63 -23.82 -11.85
CA VAL A 163 -2.24 -22.60 -12.41
C VAL A 163 -1.46 -22.19 -13.64
N MET A 164 -2.17 -21.98 -14.74
CA MET A 164 -1.60 -21.58 -16.04
C MET A 164 -1.57 -20.06 -16.20
N PRO A 165 -0.63 -19.51 -16.97
CA PRO A 165 -0.72 -18.13 -17.42
C PRO A 165 -2.05 -17.85 -18.14
N GLY A 166 -2.76 -16.81 -17.71
CA GLY A 166 -4.09 -16.43 -18.19
C GLY A 166 -5.25 -16.93 -17.33
N ASP A 167 -4.98 -17.72 -16.31
CA ASP A 167 -6.01 -18.18 -15.38
C ASP A 167 -6.39 -17.10 -14.35
N ASN A 168 -7.66 -17.18 -13.93
CA ASN A 168 -8.12 -16.54 -12.69
C ASN A 168 -8.26 -17.64 -11.64
N VAL A 169 -7.69 -17.41 -10.46
CA VAL A 169 -7.66 -18.39 -9.38
C VAL A 169 -7.84 -17.73 -8.01
N GLU A 170 -8.54 -18.41 -7.11
CA GLU A 170 -8.56 -18.05 -5.71
C GLU A 170 -7.36 -18.71 -5.02
N LEU A 171 -6.54 -17.90 -4.34
CA LEU A 171 -5.36 -18.35 -3.62
C LEU A 171 -5.52 -18.06 -2.13
N GLU A 172 -5.02 -18.95 -1.28
CA GLU A 172 -4.69 -18.64 0.10
C GLU A 172 -3.21 -18.28 0.15
N VAL A 173 -2.89 -17.11 0.74
CA VAL A 173 -1.53 -16.59 0.80
C VAL A 173 -1.11 -16.40 2.24
N GLU A 174 0.11 -16.83 2.56
CA GLU A 174 0.75 -16.59 3.84
C GLU A 174 2.06 -15.82 3.62
N LEU A 175 2.11 -14.57 4.13
CA LEU A 175 3.27 -13.68 4.05
C LEU A 175 4.27 -13.99 5.16
N ILE A 176 5.56 -13.78 4.90
CA ILE A 176 6.62 -13.92 5.90
C ILE A 176 6.68 -12.75 6.89
N THR A 177 6.03 -11.62 6.58
CA THR A 177 6.02 -10.40 7.39
C THR A 177 4.62 -9.83 7.39
N PRO A 178 4.08 -9.41 8.54
CA PRO A 178 2.75 -8.79 8.60
C PRO A 178 2.75 -7.42 7.93
N ILE A 179 1.74 -7.15 7.14
CA ILE A 179 1.49 -5.87 6.50
C ILE A 179 0.09 -5.35 6.84
N ALA A 180 -0.05 -4.04 6.90
CA ALA A 180 -1.36 -3.41 7.04
C ALA A 180 -2.21 -3.69 5.80
N MET A 181 -3.31 -4.42 5.96
CA MET A 181 -4.20 -4.73 4.84
C MET A 181 -5.68 -4.72 5.25
N ASP A 182 -6.49 -4.42 4.25
CA ASP A 182 -7.93 -4.51 4.30
C ASP A 182 -8.45 -5.39 3.18
N LYS A 183 -9.70 -5.81 3.32
CA LYS A 183 -10.44 -6.43 2.24
C LYS A 183 -10.50 -5.46 1.03
N GLU A 184 -10.46 -6.02 -0.18
CA GLU A 184 -10.40 -5.29 -1.45
C GLU A 184 -9.06 -4.60 -1.76
N LEU A 185 -8.04 -4.75 -0.89
CA LEU A 185 -6.70 -4.26 -1.19
C LEU A 185 -6.14 -4.98 -2.43
N ARG A 186 -5.70 -4.19 -3.41
CA ARG A 186 -5.06 -4.70 -4.63
C ARG A 186 -3.56 -4.89 -4.42
N PHE A 187 -3.02 -5.90 -5.08
CA PHE A 187 -1.58 -6.18 -5.08
C PHE A 187 -1.12 -6.74 -6.43
N ALA A 188 0.19 -6.65 -6.65
CA ALA A 188 0.85 -7.30 -7.76
C ALA A 188 1.68 -8.50 -7.26
N ILE A 189 1.79 -9.54 -8.10
CA ILE A 189 2.72 -10.66 -7.88
C ILE A 189 3.91 -10.45 -8.80
N ARG A 190 5.12 -10.54 -8.23
CA ARG A 190 6.36 -10.27 -8.96
C ARG A 190 7.38 -11.38 -8.80
N GLU A 191 8.09 -11.64 -9.90
CA GLU A 191 9.25 -12.53 -9.96
C GLU A 191 10.41 -11.83 -10.65
N GLY A 192 11.59 -11.83 -10.05
CA GLY A 192 12.79 -11.27 -10.67
C GLY A 192 12.61 -9.84 -11.21
N GLY A 193 11.76 -9.03 -10.56
CA GLY A 193 11.46 -7.66 -10.99
C GLY A 193 10.34 -7.52 -12.03
N HIS A 194 9.78 -8.61 -12.55
CA HIS A 194 8.66 -8.60 -13.50
C HIS A 194 7.34 -8.87 -12.78
N THR A 195 6.29 -8.16 -13.17
CA THR A 195 4.93 -8.45 -12.71
C THR A 195 4.39 -9.65 -13.46
N VAL A 196 4.02 -10.70 -12.73
CA VAL A 196 3.52 -11.96 -13.28
C VAL A 196 2.06 -12.23 -12.93
N GLY A 197 1.46 -11.41 -12.11
CA GLY A 197 0.06 -11.51 -11.74
C GLY A 197 -0.42 -10.25 -11.01
N ALA A 198 -1.72 -10.12 -10.92
CA ALA A 198 -2.40 -9.10 -10.14
C ALA A 198 -3.56 -9.72 -9.37
N GLY A 199 -3.79 -9.27 -8.16
CA GLY A 199 -4.83 -9.80 -7.31
C GLY A 199 -5.50 -8.76 -6.44
N VAL A 200 -6.57 -9.19 -5.81
CA VAL A 200 -7.31 -8.43 -4.81
C VAL A 200 -7.59 -9.33 -3.60
N VAL A 201 -7.42 -8.78 -2.41
CA VAL A 201 -7.72 -9.47 -1.14
C VAL A 201 -9.23 -9.65 -1.02
N THR A 202 -9.69 -10.89 -0.94
CA THR A 202 -11.12 -11.23 -0.82
C THR A 202 -11.54 -11.48 0.64
N GLU A 203 -10.64 -12.04 1.44
CA GLU A 203 -10.88 -12.36 2.84
C GLU A 203 -9.56 -12.30 3.63
N ILE A 204 -9.60 -11.72 4.83
CA ILE A 204 -8.50 -11.78 5.80
C ILE A 204 -8.73 -12.98 6.71
N VAL A 205 -7.69 -13.82 6.86
CA VAL A 205 -7.77 -15.06 7.65
C VAL A 205 -7.09 -14.89 9.00
N GLU A 206 -5.90 -14.22 9.03
CA GLU A 206 -5.13 -13.95 10.25
C GLU A 206 -4.22 -12.73 10.09
#